data_549c02d835fa6a55eafb42ce5285ef57
#
_entry.id   549c02d835fa6a55eafb42ce5285ef57
#
_cell.length_a   1.000
_cell.length_b   1.000
_cell.length_c   1.000
_cell.angle_alpha   90.00
_cell.angle_beta   90.00
_cell.angle_gamma   90.00
#
_symmetry.space_group_name_H-M   'P 1'
#
loop_
_entity.id
_entity.type
_entity.pdbx_description
1 polymer ?
#
loop_
_entity_poly.entity_id
_entity_poly.type
_entity_poly.pdbx_seq_one_letter_code
_entity_poly.pdbx_strand_id
1 'polypeptide(L)'
;MGVLSVRAQSIPTWYPNVDGAMATYVDHEGEEVELETGGTYDAPLKVTFMANPADTVGFEVLYEWRIIQVRNNVEVELAKRNEEVTTYTFTEGGTDVTYRVELYITYTYRDDKTYMGEGEATPITFVLRGSLVELYNAFSPNGDGTNDVYRVKTQSLLSFRMKIFNRWGQEVVSGDQNTLATEQKDDFTYYICWDGTYHGRVVEDGVYFILVEAEGSDGISYVKRGDINVLTGLRKEDKQ
;
A
#
# COMPACT_ATOMS: atom_id res chain seq x y z
N MET A 1 14.38 -52.70 -44.24
CA MET A 1 13.75 -52.65 -42.92
C MET A 1 14.63 -51.78 -42.00
N GLY A 2 14.31 -50.49 -41.83
CA GLY A 2 15.04 -49.63 -40.94
C GLY A 2 14.44 -49.79 -39.56
N VAL A 3 15.24 -50.22 -38.60
CA VAL A 3 14.88 -50.25 -37.19
C VAL A 3 14.92 -48.78 -36.70
N LEU A 4 13.75 -48.16 -36.49
CA LEU A 4 13.65 -46.93 -35.72
C LEU A 4 14.06 -47.25 -34.28
N SER A 5 15.29 -46.86 -33.90
CA SER A 5 15.69 -46.87 -32.50
C SER A 5 14.89 -45.75 -31.80
N VAL A 6 13.88 -46.11 -31.08
CA VAL A 6 13.26 -45.23 -30.09
C VAL A 6 14.34 -44.98 -29.02
N ARG A 7 14.98 -43.82 -29.04
CA ARG A 7 15.78 -43.37 -27.90
C ARG A 7 14.79 -43.23 -26.74
N ALA A 8 14.93 -44.07 -25.74
CA ALA A 8 14.31 -43.79 -24.44
C ALA A 8 14.84 -42.45 -23.98
N GLN A 9 14.00 -41.44 -23.99
CA GLN A 9 14.33 -40.17 -23.38
C GLN A 9 14.51 -40.44 -21.88
N SER A 10 15.70 -40.13 -21.37
CA SER A 10 15.96 -40.24 -19.93
C SER A 10 15.07 -39.25 -19.20
N ILE A 11 14.31 -39.75 -18.25
CA ILE A 11 13.56 -38.87 -17.29
C ILE A 11 14.55 -37.89 -16.69
N PRO A 12 14.23 -36.58 -16.62
CA PRO A 12 15.11 -35.61 -16.02
C PRO A 12 15.46 -36.00 -14.59
N THR A 13 16.69 -35.73 -14.18
CA THR A 13 17.16 -35.94 -12.79
C THR A 13 16.94 -34.73 -11.91
N TRP A 14 16.42 -33.61 -12.46
CA TRP A 14 16.08 -32.39 -11.79
C TRP A 14 14.56 -32.13 -11.85
N TYR A 15 14.07 -31.39 -10.92
CA TYR A 15 12.66 -31.05 -10.79
C TYR A 15 12.49 -29.53 -10.82
N PRO A 16 11.36 -29.00 -11.37
CA PRO A 16 11.01 -27.62 -11.19
C PRO A 16 11.00 -27.23 -9.70
N ASN A 17 11.57 -26.08 -9.38
CA ASN A 17 11.52 -25.52 -8.02
C ASN A 17 11.00 -24.08 -8.06
N VAL A 18 10.64 -23.54 -6.92
CA VAL A 18 10.08 -22.20 -6.75
C VAL A 18 10.85 -21.35 -5.72
N ASP A 19 12.12 -21.68 -5.49
CA ASP A 19 12.98 -20.91 -4.57
C ASP A 19 13.18 -19.47 -5.06
N GLY A 20 12.94 -19.19 -6.35
CA GLY A 20 12.95 -17.86 -6.94
C GLY A 20 11.65 -17.08 -6.81
N ALA A 21 10.65 -17.59 -6.09
CA ALA A 21 9.39 -16.89 -5.88
C ALA A 21 9.64 -15.59 -5.13
N MET A 22 9.07 -14.49 -5.66
CA MET A 22 9.25 -13.14 -5.09
C MET A 22 7.97 -12.33 -5.18
N ALA A 23 7.93 -11.25 -4.44
CA ALA A 23 6.85 -10.28 -4.48
C ALA A 23 7.41 -8.87 -4.63
N THR A 24 6.72 -8.02 -5.41
CA THR A 24 7.07 -6.62 -5.59
C THR A 24 5.86 -5.73 -5.34
N TYR A 25 6.10 -4.48 -5.01
CA TYR A 25 5.08 -3.43 -4.93
C TYR A 25 5.66 -2.13 -5.48
N VAL A 26 4.79 -1.17 -5.82
CA VAL A 26 5.21 0.17 -6.22
C VAL A 26 5.22 1.05 -4.98
N ASP A 27 6.36 1.64 -4.68
CA ASP A 27 6.50 2.55 -3.55
C ASP A 27 5.90 3.94 -3.82
N HIS A 28 6.03 4.86 -2.87
CA HIS A 28 5.51 6.23 -2.99
C HIS A 28 6.28 7.12 -3.98
N GLU A 29 7.47 6.71 -4.39
CA GLU A 29 8.27 7.38 -5.44
C GLU A 29 7.89 6.88 -6.84
N GLY A 30 7.09 5.81 -6.91
CA GLY A 30 6.67 5.17 -8.15
C GLY A 30 7.62 4.10 -8.63
N GLU A 31 8.58 3.70 -7.81
CA GLU A 31 9.56 2.66 -8.13
C GLU A 31 9.04 1.28 -7.72
N GLU A 32 9.35 0.28 -8.54
CA GLU A 32 9.04 -1.11 -8.21
C GLU A 32 10.12 -1.66 -7.26
N VAL A 33 9.70 -2.06 -6.06
CA VAL A 33 10.58 -2.55 -4.98
C VAL A 33 10.17 -3.95 -4.55
N GLU A 34 11.15 -4.75 -4.15
CA GLU A 34 10.90 -6.08 -3.60
C GLU A 34 10.24 -5.97 -2.21
N LEU A 35 9.23 -6.81 -1.99
CA LEU A 35 8.54 -6.92 -0.71
C LEU A 35 9.32 -7.87 0.20
N GLU A 36 9.85 -7.35 1.29
CA GLU A 36 10.62 -8.14 2.27
C GLU A 36 9.68 -8.98 3.15
N THR A 37 9.99 -10.26 3.29
CA THR A 37 9.27 -11.16 4.21
C THR A 37 9.47 -10.68 5.65
N GLY A 38 8.37 -10.56 6.40
CA GLY A 38 8.34 -9.99 7.75
C GLY A 38 8.28 -8.47 7.79
N GLY A 39 8.25 -7.81 6.64
CA GLY A 39 8.16 -6.35 6.52
C GLY A 39 6.82 -5.79 6.99
N THR A 40 6.80 -4.47 7.21
CA THR A 40 5.60 -3.72 7.62
C THR A 40 5.35 -2.59 6.62
N TYR A 41 4.15 -2.54 6.06
CA TYR A 41 3.78 -1.64 4.96
C TYR A 41 2.50 -0.88 5.28
N ASP A 42 2.19 0.13 4.48
CA ASP A 42 0.94 0.88 4.59
C ASP A 42 -0.16 0.27 3.69
N ALA A 43 -1.39 0.35 4.12
CA ALA A 43 -2.55 -0.01 3.32
C ALA A 43 -3.16 1.23 2.64
N PRO A 44 -3.75 1.08 1.44
CA PRO A 44 -3.82 -0.15 0.64
C PRO A 44 -2.49 -0.51 -0.01
N LEU A 45 -2.12 -1.78 -0.02
CA LEU A 45 -0.90 -2.27 -0.65
C LEU A 45 -1.24 -3.20 -1.83
N LYS A 46 -0.85 -2.81 -3.04
CA LYS A 46 -0.96 -3.66 -4.23
C LYS A 46 0.36 -4.39 -4.45
N VAL A 47 0.33 -5.71 -4.39
CA VAL A 47 1.51 -6.57 -4.54
C VAL A 47 1.40 -7.40 -5.80
N THR A 48 2.51 -7.53 -6.53
CA THR A 48 2.68 -8.46 -7.65
C THR A 48 3.52 -9.64 -7.16
N PHE A 49 3.01 -10.85 -7.31
CA PHE A 49 3.67 -12.09 -6.97
C PHE A 49 4.15 -12.78 -8.23
N MET A 50 5.40 -13.24 -8.26
CA MET A 50 6.05 -13.92 -9.37
C MET A 50 6.62 -15.24 -8.89
N ALA A 51 6.23 -16.34 -9.53
CA ALA A 51 6.67 -17.68 -9.15
C ALA A 51 8.12 -17.93 -9.53
N ASN A 52 8.59 -17.39 -10.66
CA ASN A 52 9.95 -17.54 -11.18
C ASN A 52 10.50 -18.98 -11.05
N PRO A 53 9.80 -20.01 -11.54
CA PRO A 53 10.24 -21.38 -11.37
C PRO A 53 11.52 -21.64 -12.15
N ALA A 54 12.44 -22.38 -11.55
CA ALA A 54 13.63 -22.89 -12.24
C ALA A 54 13.41 -24.31 -12.77
N ASP A 55 14.26 -24.74 -13.70
CA ASP A 55 14.32 -26.13 -14.21
C ASP A 55 13.00 -26.65 -14.82
N THR A 56 12.25 -25.79 -15.52
CA THR A 56 10.94 -26.12 -16.10
C THR A 56 11.01 -26.76 -17.46
N VAL A 57 12.20 -26.93 -18.04
CA VAL A 57 12.36 -27.49 -19.42
C VAL A 57 11.81 -28.90 -19.51
N GLY A 58 10.82 -29.09 -20.37
CA GLY A 58 10.16 -30.39 -20.56
C GLY A 58 8.98 -30.63 -19.61
N PHE A 59 8.73 -29.78 -18.67
CA PHE A 59 7.61 -29.88 -17.76
C PHE A 59 6.44 -28.97 -18.15
N GLU A 60 5.25 -29.38 -17.82
CA GLU A 60 4.06 -28.55 -17.68
C GLU A 60 3.95 -28.22 -16.20
N VAL A 61 3.90 -26.93 -15.86
CA VAL A 61 3.86 -26.45 -14.48
C VAL A 61 2.52 -25.76 -14.23
N LEU A 62 1.86 -26.13 -13.15
CA LEU A 62 0.64 -25.50 -12.68
C LEU A 62 0.96 -24.80 -11.35
N TYR A 63 0.42 -23.61 -11.17
CA TYR A 63 0.65 -22.76 -10.03
C TYR A 63 -0.62 -22.70 -9.17
N GLU A 64 -0.48 -22.67 -7.84
CA GLU A 64 -1.54 -22.33 -6.90
C GLU A 64 -0.99 -21.37 -5.85
N TRP A 65 -1.35 -20.11 -5.96
CA TRP A 65 -1.13 -19.11 -4.93
C TRP A 65 -2.31 -19.13 -3.96
N ARG A 66 -2.00 -19.15 -2.67
CA ARG A 66 -2.98 -18.97 -1.59
C ARG A 66 -2.65 -17.68 -0.84
N ILE A 67 -3.60 -16.77 -0.81
CA ILE A 67 -3.49 -15.49 -0.11
C ILE A 67 -4.31 -15.61 1.16
N ILE A 68 -3.63 -15.56 2.31
CA ILE A 68 -4.17 -15.88 3.62
C ILE A 68 -4.01 -14.66 4.53
N GLN A 69 -5.08 -14.27 5.20
CA GLN A 69 -5.07 -13.33 6.31
C GLN A 69 -5.07 -14.12 7.62
N VAL A 70 -4.19 -13.75 8.53
CA VAL A 70 -4.14 -14.30 9.89
C VAL A 70 -4.49 -13.19 10.86
N ARG A 71 -5.59 -13.36 11.59
CA ARG A 71 -6.03 -12.42 12.63
C ARG A 71 -6.33 -13.18 13.92
N ASN A 72 -5.66 -12.80 15.01
CA ASN A 72 -5.82 -13.48 16.31
C ASN A 72 -5.68 -15.02 16.23
N ASN A 73 -4.71 -15.51 15.45
CA ASN A 73 -4.48 -16.93 15.14
C ASN A 73 -5.61 -17.64 14.37
N VAL A 74 -6.54 -16.89 13.81
CA VAL A 74 -7.54 -17.41 12.88
C VAL A 74 -7.10 -17.10 11.46
N GLU A 75 -7.03 -18.14 10.64
CA GLU A 75 -6.66 -18.04 9.23
C GLU A 75 -7.90 -17.94 8.35
N VAL A 76 -7.88 -16.99 7.42
CA VAL A 76 -8.92 -16.82 6.40
C VAL A 76 -8.23 -16.76 5.05
N GLU A 77 -8.56 -17.70 4.16
CA GLU A 77 -8.12 -17.64 2.77
C GLU A 77 -8.92 -16.57 2.04
N LEU A 78 -8.23 -15.52 1.60
CA LEU A 78 -8.84 -14.38 0.90
C LEU A 78 -8.98 -14.65 -0.60
N ALA A 79 -8.01 -15.35 -1.20
CA ALA A 79 -8.02 -15.64 -2.61
C ALA A 79 -7.11 -16.83 -2.97
N LYS A 80 -7.46 -17.49 -4.08
CA LYS A 80 -6.58 -18.40 -4.83
C LYS A 80 -6.31 -17.84 -6.21
N ARG A 81 -5.10 -18.06 -6.73
CA ARG A 81 -4.67 -17.67 -8.09
C ARG A 81 -3.85 -18.79 -8.70
N ASN A 82 -3.91 -18.95 -10.02
CA ASN A 82 -3.27 -20.06 -10.74
C ASN A 82 -2.31 -19.60 -11.84
N GLU A 83 -2.04 -18.32 -11.92
CA GLU A 83 -1.12 -17.72 -12.89
C GLU A 83 0.31 -17.73 -12.34
N GLU A 84 1.31 -17.79 -13.22
CA GLU A 84 2.72 -17.68 -12.85
C GLU A 84 3.03 -16.32 -12.22
N VAL A 85 2.40 -15.26 -12.76
CA VAL A 85 2.46 -13.89 -12.20
C VAL A 85 1.04 -13.47 -11.87
N THR A 86 0.83 -13.02 -10.64
CA THR A 86 -0.49 -12.57 -10.18
C THR A 86 -0.39 -11.32 -9.31
N THR A 87 -1.49 -10.61 -9.15
CA THR A 87 -1.56 -9.40 -8.30
C THR A 87 -2.69 -9.50 -7.29
N TYR A 88 -2.48 -8.88 -6.13
CA TYR A 88 -3.52 -8.72 -5.12
C TYR A 88 -3.38 -7.39 -4.40
N THR A 89 -4.51 -6.77 -4.01
CA THR A 89 -4.52 -5.53 -3.24
C THR A 89 -5.02 -5.83 -1.83
N PHE A 90 -4.15 -5.61 -0.86
CA PHE A 90 -4.43 -5.76 0.56
C PHE A 90 -4.93 -4.43 1.11
N THR A 91 -6.10 -4.43 1.73
CA THR A 91 -6.77 -3.20 2.20
C THR A 91 -6.95 -3.12 3.70
N GLU A 92 -6.82 -4.23 4.42
CA GLU A 92 -7.00 -4.25 5.86
C GLU A 92 -5.66 -4.16 6.58
N GLY A 93 -5.46 -3.14 7.41
CA GLY A 93 -4.33 -2.99 8.31
C GLY A 93 -4.70 -3.25 9.76
N GLY A 94 -3.71 -3.21 10.64
CA GLY A 94 -3.91 -3.37 12.08
C GLY A 94 -2.81 -4.18 12.74
N THR A 95 -2.64 -4.02 14.04
CA THR A 95 -1.59 -4.70 14.82
C THR A 95 -1.83 -6.19 15.01
N ASP A 96 -3.05 -6.64 14.75
CA ASP A 96 -3.51 -8.03 14.90
C ASP A 96 -3.64 -8.77 13.56
N VAL A 97 -3.27 -8.12 12.44
CA VAL A 97 -3.40 -8.66 11.09
C VAL A 97 -2.03 -8.95 10.50
N THR A 98 -1.82 -10.19 10.10
CA THR A 98 -0.65 -10.62 9.33
C THR A 98 -1.13 -11.27 8.04
N TYR A 99 -0.43 -11.05 6.95
CA TYR A 99 -0.66 -11.73 5.69
C TYR A 99 0.39 -12.80 5.47
N ARG A 100 -0.04 -13.93 4.91
CA ARG A 100 0.80 -15.02 4.46
C ARG A 100 0.38 -15.40 3.05
N VAL A 101 1.33 -15.44 2.13
CA VAL A 101 1.12 -15.86 0.76
C VAL A 101 1.98 -17.08 0.50
N GLU A 102 1.32 -18.15 0.09
CA GLU A 102 1.90 -19.45 -0.18
C GLU A 102 1.83 -19.74 -1.66
N LEU A 103 2.88 -20.32 -2.22
CA LEU A 103 2.92 -20.81 -3.60
C LEU A 103 3.17 -22.30 -3.61
N TYR A 104 2.26 -23.01 -4.24
CA TYR A 104 2.40 -24.42 -4.57
C TYR A 104 2.53 -24.58 -6.07
N ILE A 105 3.40 -25.46 -6.53
CA ILE A 105 3.45 -25.89 -7.92
C ILE A 105 3.16 -27.38 -8.03
N THR A 106 2.49 -27.75 -9.12
CA THR A 106 2.40 -29.13 -9.57
C THR A 106 3.03 -29.21 -10.94
N TYR A 107 3.91 -30.16 -11.16
CA TYR A 107 4.58 -30.32 -12.44
C TYR A 107 4.41 -31.72 -13.01
N THR A 108 4.31 -31.78 -14.34
CA THR A 108 4.16 -33.04 -15.09
C THR A 108 5.11 -33.01 -16.27
N TYR A 109 5.91 -34.08 -16.43
CA TYR A 109 6.79 -34.17 -17.58
C TYR A 109 6.00 -34.44 -18.85
N ARG A 110 6.24 -33.62 -19.91
CA ARG A 110 5.39 -33.63 -21.13
C ARG A 110 5.40 -34.91 -21.88
N ASP A 111 6.56 -35.58 -21.96
CA ASP A 111 6.76 -36.81 -22.74
C ASP A 111 6.35 -38.06 -21.95
N ASP A 112 6.36 -37.98 -20.62
CA ASP A 112 5.89 -39.07 -19.75
C ASP A 112 4.98 -38.49 -18.64
N LYS A 113 3.68 -38.54 -18.89
CA LYS A 113 2.65 -38.04 -17.99
C LYS A 113 2.55 -38.75 -16.65
N THR A 114 3.24 -39.90 -16.49
CA THR A 114 3.29 -40.59 -15.20
C THR A 114 4.33 -39.96 -14.26
N TYR A 115 5.25 -39.16 -14.80
CA TYR A 115 6.28 -38.49 -14.06
C TYR A 115 5.79 -37.07 -13.65
N MET A 116 5.35 -36.99 -12.40
CA MET A 116 4.81 -35.74 -11.82
C MET A 116 5.29 -35.55 -10.37
N GLY A 117 5.20 -34.32 -9.89
CA GLY A 117 5.56 -33.99 -8.52
C GLY A 117 4.99 -32.65 -8.10
N GLU A 118 5.33 -32.26 -6.88
CA GLU A 118 4.86 -31.03 -6.23
C GLU A 118 6.05 -30.30 -5.62
N GLY A 119 5.95 -28.98 -5.56
CA GLY A 119 6.90 -28.11 -4.88
C GLY A 119 6.16 -26.99 -4.15
N GLU A 120 6.79 -26.45 -3.13
CA GLU A 120 6.28 -25.36 -2.30
C GLU A 120 7.39 -24.34 -2.12
N ALA A 121 7.06 -23.05 -2.31
CA ALA A 121 7.97 -21.95 -2.02
C ALA A 121 7.94 -21.58 -0.52
N THR A 122 9.01 -20.95 -0.05
CA THR A 122 9.00 -20.33 1.28
C THR A 122 7.88 -19.27 1.33
N PRO A 123 6.97 -19.33 2.32
CA PRO A 123 5.86 -18.39 2.42
C PRO A 123 6.34 -16.94 2.57
N ILE A 124 5.71 -16.04 1.83
CA ILE A 124 5.91 -14.59 1.95
C ILE A 124 4.96 -14.07 3.02
N THR A 125 5.50 -13.46 4.08
CA THR A 125 4.71 -12.91 5.18
C THR A 125 4.96 -11.41 5.35
N PHE A 126 3.94 -10.65 5.74
CA PHE A 126 4.06 -9.22 6.02
C PHE A 126 2.88 -8.71 6.84
N VAL A 127 3.00 -7.48 7.33
CA VAL A 127 1.98 -6.80 8.14
C VAL A 127 1.64 -5.47 7.49
N LEU A 128 0.36 -5.06 7.55
CA LEU A 128 -0.05 -3.71 7.19
C LEU A 128 -0.34 -2.90 8.45
N ARG A 129 0.18 -1.66 8.48
CA ARG A 129 -0.03 -0.73 9.59
C ARG A 129 -1.50 -0.37 9.76
N GLY A 130 -1.91 -0.14 11.00
CA GLY A 130 -3.21 0.45 11.32
C GLY A 130 -3.30 1.91 10.86
N SER A 131 -4.50 2.43 10.79
CA SER A 131 -4.75 3.79 10.33
C SER A 131 -4.48 4.83 11.41
N LEU A 132 -4.13 6.05 10.96
CA LEU A 132 -3.92 7.23 11.80
C LEU A 132 -4.42 8.49 11.11
N VAL A 133 -5.02 9.38 11.87
CA VAL A 133 -5.27 10.78 11.49
C VAL A 133 -4.86 11.67 12.67
N GLU A 134 -3.93 12.58 12.46
CA GLU A 134 -3.44 13.53 13.46
C GLU A 134 -3.54 14.96 12.92
N LEU A 135 -4.16 15.86 13.71
CA LEU A 135 -4.34 17.27 13.38
C LEU A 135 -3.32 18.11 14.16
N TYR A 136 -2.72 19.07 13.47
CA TYR A 136 -1.92 20.11 14.12
C TYR A 136 -2.80 21.32 14.46
N ASN A 137 -2.41 22.08 15.47
CA ASN A 137 -3.22 23.20 15.98
C ASN A 137 -2.75 24.58 15.53
N ALA A 138 -1.66 24.66 14.74
CA ALA A 138 -1.13 25.93 14.24
C ALA A 138 -0.26 25.75 13.00
N PHE A 139 -0.17 26.80 12.20
CA PHE A 139 0.85 26.97 11.15
C PHE A 139 1.10 28.47 10.91
N SER A 140 2.19 28.79 10.19
CA SER A 140 2.61 30.18 9.97
C SER A 140 2.89 30.46 8.50
N PRO A 141 1.88 30.84 7.69
CA PRO A 141 2.04 31.13 6.27
C PRO A 141 2.71 32.51 6.06
N ASN A 142 4.00 32.63 6.40
CA ASN A 142 4.80 33.83 6.33
C ASN A 142 5.86 33.82 5.23
N GLY A 143 6.01 32.67 4.53
CA GLY A 143 6.94 32.49 3.42
C GLY A 143 8.39 32.28 3.84
N ASP A 144 8.66 31.87 5.08
CA ASP A 144 10.01 31.60 5.59
C ASP A 144 10.50 30.15 5.32
N GLY A 145 9.67 29.31 4.70
CA GLY A 145 9.93 27.91 4.42
C GLY A 145 9.62 26.96 5.58
N THR A 146 9.13 27.47 6.72
CA THR A 146 8.85 26.66 7.90
C THR A 146 7.39 26.77 8.31
N ASN A 147 6.66 25.63 8.27
CA ASN A 147 5.23 25.58 8.60
C ASN A 147 4.35 26.55 7.79
N ASP A 148 4.75 26.86 6.56
CA ASP A 148 3.99 27.78 5.68
C ASP A 148 2.67 27.16 5.18
N VAL A 149 2.51 25.85 5.31
CA VAL A 149 1.28 25.13 4.92
C VAL A 149 0.74 24.31 6.08
N TYR A 150 -0.57 24.30 6.20
CA TYR A 150 -1.25 23.41 7.14
C TYR A 150 -1.29 22.00 6.58
N ARG A 151 -0.84 21.03 7.38
CA ARG A 151 -0.80 19.62 7.02
C ARG A 151 -1.67 18.79 7.97
N VAL A 152 -2.16 17.67 7.49
CA VAL A 152 -2.74 16.59 8.30
C VAL A 152 -1.87 15.38 8.14
N LYS A 153 -1.38 14.83 9.25
CA LYS A 153 -0.58 13.61 9.28
C LYS A 153 -1.49 12.40 9.28
N THR A 154 -1.24 11.47 8.38
CA THR A 154 -2.06 10.29 8.19
C THR A 154 -1.22 9.03 7.96
N GLN A 155 -1.85 7.87 8.11
CA GLN A 155 -1.28 6.57 7.78
C GLN A 155 -2.39 5.61 7.39
N SER A 156 -2.15 4.76 6.40
CA SER A 156 -3.01 3.63 6.00
C SER A 156 -4.49 4.01 5.85
N LEU A 157 -4.80 5.10 5.11
CA LEU A 157 -6.16 5.51 4.84
C LEU A 157 -6.66 4.98 3.50
N LEU A 158 -7.92 4.56 3.45
CA LEU A 158 -8.66 4.22 2.23
C LEU A 158 -9.32 5.44 1.60
N SER A 159 -9.72 6.41 2.44
CA SER A 159 -10.29 7.68 1.99
C SER A 159 -9.93 8.81 2.94
N PHE A 160 -9.84 10.04 2.39
CA PHE A 160 -9.59 11.26 3.14
C PHE A 160 -10.32 12.43 2.49
N ARG A 161 -10.98 13.24 3.30
CA ARG A 161 -11.55 14.53 2.90
C ARG A 161 -11.49 15.51 4.05
N MET A 162 -11.33 16.79 3.73
CA MET A 162 -11.30 17.84 4.74
C MET A 162 -11.98 19.12 4.28
N LYS A 163 -12.41 19.91 5.26
CA LYS A 163 -12.91 21.28 5.10
C LYS A 163 -12.37 22.17 6.19
N ILE A 164 -11.98 23.40 5.83
CA ILE A 164 -11.55 24.43 6.78
C ILE A 164 -12.53 25.59 6.70
N PHE A 165 -12.88 26.13 7.88
CA PHE A 165 -13.85 27.20 8.04
C PHE A 165 -13.24 28.36 8.84
N ASN A 166 -13.68 29.55 8.53
CA ASN A 166 -13.39 30.72 9.39
C ASN A 166 -14.33 30.75 10.64
N ARG A 167 -14.11 31.70 11.54
CA ARG A 167 -14.91 31.86 12.78
C ARG A 167 -16.41 32.12 12.56
N TRP A 168 -16.83 32.47 11.35
CA TRP A 168 -18.24 32.66 11.00
C TRP A 168 -18.88 31.43 10.36
N GLY A 169 -18.13 30.35 10.28
CA GLY A 169 -18.60 29.10 9.66
C GLY A 169 -18.57 29.11 8.12
N GLN A 170 -17.92 30.09 7.51
CA GLN A 170 -17.74 30.14 6.06
C GLN A 170 -16.57 29.19 5.69
N GLU A 171 -16.80 28.30 4.73
CA GLU A 171 -15.77 27.41 4.16
C GLU A 171 -14.73 28.26 3.42
N VAL A 172 -13.45 28.10 3.78
CA VAL A 172 -12.33 28.79 3.13
C VAL A 172 -11.55 27.89 2.19
N VAL A 173 -11.47 26.59 2.50
CA VAL A 173 -10.87 25.57 1.63
C VAL A 173 -11.47 24.21 1.92
N SER A 174 -11.52 23.35 0.90
CA SER A 174 -11.85 21.94 1.01
C SER A 174 -11.05 21.13 0.02
N GLY A 175 -10.87 19.85 0.32
CA GLY A 175 -10.16 18.89 -0.57
C GLY A 175 -10.32 17.45 -0.10
N ASP A 176 -9.87 16.55 -0.94
CA ASP A 176 -9.89 15.11 -0.73
C ASP A 176 -8.58 14.45 -1.21
N GLN A 177 -8.47 13.14 -1.06
CA GLN A 177 -7.28 12.37 -1.47
C GLN A 177 -6.92 12.49 -2.97
N ASN A 178 -7.84 12.95 -3.83
CA ASN A 178 -7.60 13.10 -5.26
C ASN A 178 -7.19 14.53 -5.65
N THR A 179 -7.47 15.51 -4.81
CA THR A 179 -7.28 16.94 -5.09
C THR A 179 -6.16 17.57 -4.29
N LEU A 180 -5.81 17.00 -3.13
CA LEU A 180 -4.75 17.51 -2.27
C LEU A 180 -3.40 16.89 -2.64
N ALA A 181 -2.36 17.71 -2.61
CA ALA A 181 -0.98 17.23 -2.69
C ALA A 181 -0.61 16.50 -1.39
N THR A 182 0.29 15.54 -1.51
CA THR A 182 0.81 14.77 -0.37
C THR A 182 2.33 14.83 -0.31
N GLU A 183 2.87 14.67 0.89
CA GLU A 183 4.28 14.54 1.19
C GLU A 183 4.46 13.29 2.05
N GLN A 184 5.47 12.46 1.72
CA GLN A 184 5.83 11.29 2.54
C GLN A 184 7.01 11.66 3.43
N LYS A 185 6.90 11.37 4.72
CA LYS A 185 7.96 11.61 5.69
C LYS A 185 7.81 10.67 6.89
N ASP A 186 8.92 10.04 7.31
CA ASP A 186 9.00 9.18 8.51
C ASP A 186 7.87 8.12 8.53
N ASP A 187 7.62 7.43 7.41
CA ASP A 187 6.56 6.44 7.21
C ASP A 187 5.11 6.98 7.29
N PHE A 188 4.91 8.30 7.23
CA PHE A 188 3.58 8.90 7.25
C PHE A 188 3.29 9.70 5.99
N THR A 189 2.01 9.72 5.62
CA THR A 189 1.49 10.58 4.56
C THR A 189 0.98 11.89 5.16
N TYR A 190 1.47 13.02 4.66
CA TYR A 190 1.01 14.34 5.04
C TYR A 190 0.20 14.95 3.90
N TYR A 191 -1.10 15.13 4.11
CA TYR A 191 -1.93 15.90 3.18
C TYR A 191 -1.65 17.39 3.37
N ILE A 192 -1.27 18.09 2.29
CA ILE A 192 -1.10 19.54 2.27
C ILE A 192 -2.47 20.17 2.09
N CYS A 193 -3.05 20.62 3.20
CA CYS A 193 -4.45 21.00 3.26
C CYS A 193 -4.71 22.46 2.95
N TRP A 194 -3.80 23.36 3.34
CA TRP A 194 -4.01 24.80 3.19
C TRP A 194 -2.71 25.60 3.26
N ASP A 195 -2.57 26.59 2.39
CA ASP A 195 -1.44 27.54 2.33
C ASP A 195 -1.71 28.87 3.06
N GLY A 196 -2.83 28.97 3.80
CA GLY A 196 -3.20 30.19 4.47
C GLY A 196 -3.79 31.28 3.57
N THR A 197 -4.17 30.94 2.33
CA THR A 197 -4.80 31.90 1.44
C THR A 197 -6.31 31.67 1.28
N TYR A 198 -7.05 32.74 1.01
CA TYR A 198 -8.45 32.71 0.59
C TYR A 198 -8.67 33.76 -0.50
N HIS A 199 -9.21 33.32 -1.65
CA HIS A 199 -9.34 34.15 -2.86
C HIS A 199 -8.03 34.85 -3.29
N GLY A 200 -6.88 34.13 -3.16
CA GLY A 200 -5.55 34.61 -3.57
C GLY A 200 -4.91 35.64 -2.63
N ARG A 201 -5.43 35.81 -1.40
CA ARG A 201 -4.87 36.68 -0.39
C ARG A 201 -4.61 35.90 0.88
N VAL A 202 -3.49 36.23 1.55
CA VAL A 202 -3.18 35.67 2.87
C VAL A 202 -4.27 36.11 3.86
N VAL A 203 -4.78 35.14 4.62
CA VAL A 203 -5.85 35.41 5.61
C VAL A 203 -5.33 36.15 6.84
N GLU A 204 -6.25 36.67 7.65
CA GLU A 204 -5.91 37.30 8.93
C GLU A 204 -5.46 36.25 9.95
N ASP A 205 -4.56 36.65 10.87
CA ASP A 205 -4.21 35.87 12.04
C ASP A 205 -5.46 35.58 12.86
N GLY A 206 -5.57 34.38 13.38
CA GLY A 206 -6.70 33.98 14.16
C GLY A 206 -6.99 32.48 14.13
N VAL A 207 -8.14 32.14 14.68
CA VAL A 207 -8.58 30.75 14.78
C VAL A 207 -9.48 30.41 13.61
N TYR A 208 -9.15 29.31 12.95
CA TYR A 208 -9.93 28.62 11.93
C TYR A 208 -10.29 27.23 12.44
N PHE A 209 -11.22 26.55 11.80
CA PHE A 209 -11.72 25.26 12.23
C PHE A 209 -11.58 24.25 11.10
N ILE A 210 -11.07 23.06 11.41
CA ILE A 210 -11.00 21.96 10.46
C ILE A 210 -11.98 20.85 10.81
N LEU A 211 -12.59 20.28 9.78
CA LEU A 211 -13.31 19.02 9.81
C LEU A 211 -12.59 18.06 8.88
N VAL A 212 -12.19 16.91 9.39
CA VAL A 212 -11.65 15.78 8.61
C VAL A 212 -12.58 14.59 8.74
N GLU A 213 -12.86 13.97 7.61
CA GLU A 213 -13.55 12.68 7.52
C GLU A 213 -12.67 11.73 6.73
N ALA A 214 -12.40 10.55 7.28
CA ALA A 214 -11.53 9.56 6.66
C ALA A 214 -11.95 8.14 7.05
N GLU A 215 -11.62 7.18 6.19
CA GLU A 215 -11.76 5.75 6.47
C GLU A 215 -10.39 5.11 6.52
N GLY A 216 -10.11 4.43 7.61
CA GLY A 216 -8.89 3.68 7.83
C GLY A 216 -8.94 2.30 7.18
N SER A 217 -7.78 1.77 6.83
CA SER A 217 -7.62 0.40 6.33
C SER A 217 -7.95 -0.68 7.37
N ASP A 218 -7.97 -0.32 8.64
CA ASP A 218 -8.34 -1.16 9.77
C ASP A 218 -9.83 -1.08 10.12
N GLY A 219 -10.64 -0.44 9.27
CA GLY A 219 -12.08 -0.26 9.43
C GLY A 219 -12.46 0.86 10.40
N ILE A 220 -11.49 1.67 10.87
CA ILE A 220 -11.76 2.80 11.74
C ILE A 220 -12.24 3.99 10.89
N SER A 221 -13.45 4.49 11.20
CA SER A 221 -13.98 5.73 10.62
C SER A 221 -13.57 6.93 11.49
N TYR A 222 -12.98 7.91 10.86
CA TYR A 222 -12.55 9.15 11.50
C TYR A 222 -13.48 10.30 11.16
N VAL A 223 -13.98 10.99 12.19
CA VAL A 223 -14.59 12.32 12.09
C VAL A 223 -13.88 13.21 13.09
N LYS A 224 -12.81 13.88 12.64
CA LYS A 224 -11.99 14.74 13.50
C LYS A 224 -12.30 16.21 13.27
N ARG A 225 -12.35 16.95 14.36
CA ARG A 225 -12.50 18.41 14.38
C ARG A 225 -11.38 19.01 15.21
N GLY A 226 -10.86 20.14 14.76
CA GLY A 226 -9.78 20.84 15.47
C GLY A 226 -9.78 22.33 15.16
N ASP A 227 -9.07 23.06 16.00
CA ASP A 227 -8.79 24.47 15.82
C ASP A 227 -7.43 24.61 15.12
N ILE A 228 -7.33 25.60 14.22
CA ILE A 228 -6.10 25.96 13.53
C ILE A 228 -5.77 27.41 13.86
N ASN A 229 -4.67 27.65 14.55
CA ASN A 229 -4.16 28.99 14.77
C ASN A 229 -3.29 29.41 13.58
N VAL A 230 -3.70 30.45 12.86
CA VAL A 230 -2.93 31.08 11.80
C VAL A 230 -2.10 32.19 12.38
N LEU A 231 -0.77 32.13 12.24
CA LEU A 231 0.20 33.03 12.88
C LEU A 231 1.17 33.53 11.78
N THR A 232 0.74 34.50 10.96
CA THR A 232 1.57 34.99 9.85
C THR A 232 2.76 35.83 10.32
N GLY A 233 2.71 36.38 11.54
CA GLY A 233 3.71 37.33 12.03
C GLY A 233 3.73 38.65 11.24
N LEU A 234 2.91 38.77 10.18
CA LEU A 234 2.82 39.98 9.37
C LEU A 234 1.98 41.03 10.08
N ARG A 235 2.46 42.26 10.07
CA ARG A 235 1.64 43.42 10.55
C ARG A 235 0.48 43.60 9.57
N LYS A 236 -0.62 44.24 10.06
CA LYS A 236 -1.80 44.53 9.23
C LYS A 236 -1.48 45.34 7.95
N GLU A 237 -0.37 46.11 7.99
CA GLU A 237 0.11 46.95 6.91
C GLU A 237 0.79 46.14 5.78
N ASP A 238 1.26 44.94 6.07
CA ASP A 238 2.01 44.07 5.13
C ASP A 238 1.09 43.07 4.36
N LYS A 239 -0.23 43.10 4.63
CA LYS A 239 -1.23 42.16 4.08
C LYS A 239 -2.02 42.69 2.86
N GLN A 240 -1.44 43.68 2.11
CA GLN A 240 -2.10 44.27 0.91
C GLN A 240 -1.77 43.50 -0.37
#